data_99448081b871210fd2e7c0cca9951a25
#
_entry.id   99448081b871210fd2e7c0cca9951a25
#
_cell.length_a   1.000
_cell.length_b   1.000
_cell.length_c   1.000
_cell.angle_alpha   90.00
_cell.angle_beta   90.00
_cell.angle_gamma   90.00
#
_symmetry.space_group_name_H-M   'P 1'
#
loop_
_entity.id
_entity.type
_entity.pdbx_description
1 polymer ?
#
loop_
_entity_poly.entity_id
_entity_poly.type
_entity_poly.pdbx_seq_one_letter_code
_entity_poly.pdbx_strand_id
1 'polypeptide(L)'
;MNSCSVKQRPIRAVIFDCDGTLVDSEVPAMDVLHEMATAAGLRLTRNEAHAQFRGVRMADIMTWIAARVPHKPAHFEADFIKSYRETSTERFKESLSPMPGAVELVSSLKIPFGVATNGPREKVQLTLDLTGLLPFVGDRIFSAYDHGSFKPDPALFLLAARTLGQEPQYCAVVEDSVPGLLAGVAAGMHVFSLHGRIGVPEEICERVHFITALSDLNSWF
;
A
#
# COMPACT_ATOMS: atom_id res chain seq x y z
N MET A 1 35.88 -22.78 8.17
CA MET A 1 34.60 -22.62 7.51
C MET A 1 34.38 -21.13 7.31
N ASN A 2 34.67 -20.61 6.11
CA ASN A 2 34.55 -19.19 5.82
C ASN A 2 33.07 -18.87 5.63
N SER A 3 32.43 -18.20 6.59
CA SER A 3 31.13 -17.57 6.36
C SER A 3 31.36 -16.44 5.35
N CYS A 4 31.00 -16.68 4.12
CA CYS A 4 30.90 -15.64 3.11
C CYS A 4 29.74 -14.71 3.55
N SER A 5 30.03 -13.68 4.34
CA SER A 5 29.06 -12.62 4.60
C SER A 5 28.83 -11.94 3.25
N VAL A 6 27.72 -12.23 2.61
CA VAL A 6 27.26 -11.48 1.47
C VAL A 6 27.13 -10.02 1.96
N LYS A 7 28.08 -9.17 1.56
CA LYS A 7 28.00 -7.75 1.90
C LYS A 7 26.67 -7.23 1.34
N GLN A 8 25.77 -6.88 2.21
CA GLN A 8 24.49 -6.32 1.86
C GLN A 8 24.75 -5.05 1.03
N ARG A 9 24.14 -4.96 -0.14
CA ARG A 9 24.35 -3.82 -1.04
C ARG A 9 23.79 -2.56 -0.38
N PRO A 10 24.46 -1.39 -0.51
CA PRO A 10 23.98 -0.16 0.11
C PRO A 10 22.65 0.27 -0.50
N ILE A 11 21.72 0.68 0.33
CA ILE A 11 20.46 1.28 -0.10
C ILE A 11 20.73 2.74 -0.49
N ARG A 12 20.27 3.14 -1.69
CA ARG A 12 20.49 4.48 -2.27
C ARG A 12 19.20 5.19 -2.63
N ALA A 13 18.08 4.49 -2.63
CA ALA A 13 16.75 5.06 -2.76
C ALA A 13 15.72 4.19 -2.03
N VAL A 14 14.59 4.80 -1.65
CA VAL A 14 13.48 4.11 -1.00
C VAL A 14 12.20 4.32 -1.78
N ILE A 15 11.43 3.27 -1.95
CA ILE A 15 10.11 3.29 -2.57
C ILE A 15 9.12 2.76 -1.55
N PHE A 16 8.25 3.64 -1.07
CA PHE A 16 7.21 3.29 -0.12
C PHE A 16 5.92 2.90 -0.85
N ASP A 17 5.20 1.92 -0.33
CA ASP A 17 3.75 1.89 -0.55
C ASP A 17 3.09 3.06 0.18
N CYS A 18 1.80 3.31 -0.09
CA CYS A 18 1.05 4.40 0.52
C CYS A 18 0.13 3.91 1.64
N ASP A 19 -0.87 3.12 1.26
CA ASP A 19 -1.97 2.70 2.13
C ASP A 19 -1.52 1.61 3.09
N GLY A 20 -1.62 1.83 4.41
CA GLY A 20 -1.12 0.87 5.42
C GLY A 20 0.39 0.94 5.66
N THR A 21 1.14 1.68 4.84
CA THR A 21 2.60 1.86 4.96
C THR A 21 2.98 3.27 5.42
N LEU A 22 2.56 4.31 4.70
CA LEU A 22 2.78 5.70 5.08
C LEU A 22 1.53 6.35 5.68
N VAL A 23 0.35 5.90 5.27
CA VAL A 23 -0.94 6.46 5.64
C VAL A 23 -1.82 5.37 6.26
N ASP A 24 -2.39 5.63 7.44
CA ASP A 24 -3.33 4.72 8.10
C ASP A 24 -4.74 4.85 7.50
N SER A 25 -4.86 4.46 6.23
CA SER A 25 -6.11 4.56 5.47
C SER A 25 -6.96 3.28 5.50
N GLU A 26 -6.39 2.14 5.92
CA GLU A 26 -7.08 0.86 5.86
C GLU A 26 -8.31 0.81 6.76
N VAL A 27 -8.15 1.19 8.04
CA VAL A 27 -9.25 1.11 9.02
C VAL A 27 -10.43 2.00 8.60
N PRO A 28 -10.26 3.31 8.31
CA PRO A 28 -11.39 4.14 7.88
C PRO A 28 -12.00 3.69 6.55
N ALA A 29 -11.21 3.19 5.60
CA ALA A 29 -11.71 2.67 4.33
C ALA A 29 -12.54 1.39 4.52
N MET A 30 -12.09 0.48 5.36
CA MET A 30 -12.84 -0.76 5.67
C MET A 30 -14.12 -0.48 6.45
N ASP A 31 -14.13 0.52 7.32
CA ASP A 31 -15.34 0.93 8.05
C ASP A 31 -16.41 1.45 7.08
N VAL A 32 -16.03 2.30 6.14
CA VAL A 32 -16.95 2.78 5.08
C VAL A 32 -17.49 1.60 4.27
N LEU A 33 -16.62 0.67 3.89
CA LEU A 33 -17.03 -0.50 3.12
C LEU A 33 -18.00 -1.40 3.89
N HIS A 34 -17.77 -1.61 5.20
CA HIS A 34 -18.69 -2.32 6.09
C HIS A 34 -20.06 -1.63 6.18
N GLU A 35 -20.07 -0.31 6.43
CA GLU A 35 -21.30 0.48 6.51
C GLU A 35 -22.12 0.38 5.21
N MET A 36 -21.47 0.54 4.06
CA MET A 36 -22.13 0.45 2.75
C MET A 36 -22.62 -0.95 2.41
N ALA A 37 -21.83 -1.99 2.71
CA ALA A 37 -22.24 -3.38 2.51
C ALA A 37 -23.45 -3.73 3.38
N THR A 38 -23.48 -3.25 4.63
CA THR A 38 -24.62 -3.41 5.54
C THR A 38 -25.86 -2.69 5.03
N ALA A 39 -25.71 -1.46 4.54
CA ALA A 39 -26.80 -0.70 3.93
C ALA A 39 -27.35 -1.37 2.66
N ALA A 40 -26.50 -2.11 1.93
CA ALA A 40 -26.91 -2.93 0.78
C ALA A 40 -27.60 -4.25 1.18
N GLY A 41 -27.78 -4.51 2.48
CA GLY A 41 -28.51 -5.67 3.01
C GLY A 41 -27.61 -6.86 3.41
N LEU A 42 -26.31 -6.73 3.40
CA LEU A 42 -25.42 -7.78 3.88
C LEU A 42 -25.37 -7.81 5.40
N ARG A 43 -25.35 -9.01 5.96
CA ARG A 43 -25.20 -9.23 7.41
C ARG A 43 -23.74 -9.57 7.70
N LEU A 44 -22.93 -8.56 7.95
CA LEU A 44 -21.52 -8.66 8.31
C LEU A 44 -21.27 -7.85 9.58
N THR A 45 -20.54 -8.40 10.51
CA THR A 45 -19.93 -7.61 11.57
C THR A 45 -18.76 -6.80 11.01
N ARG A 46 -18.36 -5.73 11.69
CA ARG A 46 -17.17 -4.93 11.33
C ARG A 46 -15.92 -5.82 11.20
N ASN A 47 -15.71 -6.73 12.15
CA ASN A 47 -14.54 -7.61 12.13
C ASN A 47 -14.56 -8.59 10.94
N GLU A 48 -15.72 -9.13 10.59
CA GLU A 48 -15.86 -10.00 9.40
C GLU A 48 -15.60 -9.22 8.12
N ALA A 49 -16.09 -8.00 8.00
CA ALA A 49 -15.83 -7.15 6.84
C ALA A 49 -14.33 -6.84 6.69
N HIS A 50 -13.66 -6.45 7.80
CA HIS A 50 -12.22 -6.22 7.81
C HIS A 50 -11.42 -7.47 7.42
N ALA A 51 -11.77 -8.63 7.96
CA ALA A 51 -11.11 -9.89 7.63
C ALA A 51 -11.32 -10.30 6.16
N GLN A 52 -12.52 -10.02 5.61
CA GLN A 52 -12.91 -10.40 4.25
C GLN A 52 -12.31 -9.50 3.17
N PHE A 53 -12.15 -8.21 3.47
CA PHE A 53 -11.87 -7.19 2.44
C PHE A 53 -10.46 -6.58 2.53
N ARG A 54 -9.76 -6.76 3.65
CA ARG A 54 -8.42 -6.21 3.85
C ARG A 54 -7.44 -6.73 2.79
N GLY A 55 -6.76 -5.82 2.09
CA GLY A 55 -5.79 -6.16 1.05
C GLY A 55 -6.39 -6.74 -0.24
N VAL A 56 -7.72 -6.86 -0.33
CA VAL A 56 -8.43 -7.38 -1.50
C VAL A 56 -8.68 -6.24 -2.51
N ARG A 57 -8.52 -6.54 -3.80
CA ARG A 57 -8.80 -5.54 -4.85
C ARG A 57 -10.28 -5.18 -4.88
N MET A 58 -10.59 -3.92 -5.11
CA MET A 58 -11.98 -3.42 -5.15
C MET A 58 -12.87 -4.20 -6.13
N ALA A 59 -12.34 -4.62 -7.26
CA ALA A 59 -13.08 -5.42 -8.24
C ALA A 59 -13.53 -6.78 -7.66
N ASP A 60 -12.65 -7.43 -6.88
CA ASP A 60 -12.95 -8.72 -6.25
C ASP A 60 -13.92 -8.54 -5.07
N ILE A 61 -13.77 -7.46 -4.30
CA ILE A 61 -14.72 -7.05 -3.25
C ILE A 61 -16.11 -6.84 -3.85
N MET A 62 -16.20 -6.10 -4.96
CA MET A 62 -17.48 -5.85 -5.63
C MET A 62 -18.11 -7.12 -6.16
N THR A 63 -17.33 -8.01 -6.75
CA THR A 63 -17.81 -9.34 -7.16
C THR A 63 -18.42 -10.11 -5.99
N TRP A 64 -17.72 -10.08 -4.83
CA TRP A 64 -18.18 -10.76 -3.61
C TRP A 64 -19.46 -10.14 -3.04
N ILE A 65 -19.54 -8.80 -2.96
CA ILE A 65 -20.73 -8.06 -2.48
C ILE A 65 -21.90 -8.30 -3.44
N ALA A 66 -21.69 -8.10 -4.73
CA ALA A 66 -22.73 -8.21 -5.75
C ALA A 66 -23.36 -9.62 -5.81
N ALA A 67 -22.57 -10.65 -5.58
CA ALA A 67 -23.07 -12.02 -5.50
C ALA A 67 -24.04 -12.27 -4.33
N ARG A 68 -24.03 -11.41 -3.29
CA ARG A 68 -24.79 -11.57 -2.04
C ARG A 68 -25.90 -10.55 -1.84
N VAL A 69 -25.93 -9.49 -2.62
CA VAL A 69 -27.01 -8.49 -2.60
C VAL A 69 -28.17 -8.97 -3.47
N PRO A 70 -29.35 -9.25 -2.89
CA PRO A 70 -30.53 -9.62 -3.65
C PRO A 70 -31.12 -8.39 -4.38
N HIS A 71 -31.71 -8.63 -5.56
CA HIS A 71 -32.45 -7.58 -6.32
C HIS A 71 -31.67 -6.29 -6.64
N LYS A 72 -30.38 -6.44 -6.94
CA LYS A 72 -29.53 -5.28 -7.25
C LYS A 72 -29.90 -4.62 -8.60
N PRO A 73 -29.85 -3.27 -8.68
CA PRO A 73 -30.03 -2.54 -9.94
C PRO A 73 -28.94 -2.88 -10.97
N ALA A 74 -29.19 -2.60 -12.24
CA ALA A 74 -28.23 -2.87 -13.33
C ALA A 74 -26.87 -2.15 -13.13
N HIS A 75 -26.88 -0.97 -12.53
CA HIS A 75 -25.67 -0.16 -12.29
C HIS A 75 -25.11 -0.26 -10.87
N PHE A 76 -25.58 -1.23 -10.07
CA PHE A 76 -25.25 -1.37 -8.66
C PHE A 76 -23.73 -1.28 -8.37
N GLU A 77 -22.92 -2.02 -9.13
CA GLU A 77 -21.48 -2.08 -8.87
C GLU A 77 -20.78 -0.73 -9.13
N ALA A 78 -21.14 -0.07 -10.24
CA ALA A 78 -20.58 1.24 -10.58
C ALA A 78 -20.98 2.32 -9.58
N ASP A 79 -22.27 2.34 -9.19
CA ASP A 79 -22.79 3.28 -8.21
C ASP A 79 -22.20 3.04 -6.82
N PHE A 80 -22.04 1.78 -6.42
CA PHE A 80 -21.41 1.41 -5.15
C PHE A 80 -19.96 1.89 -5.10
N ILE A 81 -19.16 1.61 -6.16
CA ILE A 81 -17.76 2.03 -6.21
C ILE A 81 -17.65 3.57 -6.16
N LYS A 82 -18.52 4.26 -6.90
CA LYS A 82 -18.55 5.74 -6.88
C LYS A 82 -18.85 6.25 -5.48
N SER A 83 -19.93 5.79 -4.86
CA SER A 83 -20.33 6.21 -3.50
C SER A 83 -19.27 5.85 -2.46
N TYR A 84 -18.66 4.66 -2.59
CA TYR A 84 -17.55 4.26 -1.71
C TYR A 84 -16.36 5.24 -1.79
N ARG A 85 -15.98 5.67 -3.00
CA ARG A 85 -14.87 6.63 -3.16
C ARG A 85 -15.22 7.98 -2.55
N GLU A 86 -16.43 8.48 -2.77
CA GLU A 86 -16.92 9.74 -2.22
C GLU A 86 -16.97 9.69 -0.68
N THR A 87 -17.60 8.66 -0.11
CA THR A 87 -17.74 8.50 1.35
C THR A 87 -16.37 8.28 2.02
N SER A 88 -15.49 7.48 1.41
CA SER A 88 -14.13 7.28 1.93
C SER A 88 -13.32 8.59 1.91
N THR A 89 -13.48 9.41 0.86
CA THR A 89 -12.86 10.73 0.78
C THR A 89 -13.27 11.63 1.93
N GLU A 90 -14.56 11.70 2.24
CA GLU A 90 -15.06 12.51 3.36
C GLU A 90 -14.57 11.96 4.71
N ARG A 91 -14.59 10.64 4.90
CA ARG A 91 -14.06 9.99 6.10
C ARG A 91 -12.56 10.27 6.29
N PHE A 92 -11.78 10.28 5.22
CA PHE A 92 -10.36 10.63 5.29
C PHE A 92 -10.14 12.08 5.73
N LYS A 93 -10.92 13.03 5.24
CA LYS A 93 -10.84 14.43 5.69
C LYS A 93 -11.12 14.61 7.18
N GLU A 94 -11.95 13.75 7.77
CA GLU A 94 -12.32 13.81 9.17
C GLU A 94 -11.28 13.22 10.13
N SER A 95 -10.61 12.13 9.75
CA SER A 95 -9.87 11.32 10.72
C SER A 95 -8.61 10.62 10.21
N LEU A 96 -8.16 10.93 8.99
CA LEU A 96 -6.98 10.26 8.45
C LEU A 96 -5.71 10.69 9.19
N SER A 97 -4.86 9.73 9.51
CA SER A 97 -3.58 9.95 10.18
C SER A 97 -2.42 9.33 9.37
N PRO A 98 -1.21 9.88 9.47
CA PRO A 98 -0.03 9.16 8.98
C PRO A 98 0.21 7.91 9.83
N MET A 99 0.84 6.90 9.26
CA MET A 99 1.35 5.78 10.04
C MET A 99 2.37 6.29 11.08
N PRO A 100 2.41 5.67 12.28
CA PRO A 100 3.35 6.08 13.32
C PRO A 100 4.80 6.11 12.82
N GLY A 101 5.45 7.27 12.95
CA GLY A 101 6.82 7.50 12.50
C GLY A 101 7.00 7.82 11.02
N ALA A 102 5.92 7.88 10.22
CA ALA A 102 6.03 8.13 8.77
C ALA A 102 6.57 9.53 8.46
N VAL A 103 6.06 10.56 9.13
CA VAL A 103 6.49 11.96 8.91
C VAL A 103 7.94 12.14 9.33
N GLU A 104 8.31 11.62 10.49
CA GLU A 104 9.68 11.66 11.03
C GLU A 104 10.66 10.97 10.08
N LEU A 105 10.30 9.78 9.58
CA LEU A 105 11.12 9.02 8.66
C LEU A 105 11.35 9.79 7.36
N VAL A 106 10.27 10.15 6.64
CA VAL A 106 10.41 10.78 5.30
C VAL A 106 11.06 12.16 5.37
N SER A 107 10.85 12.91 6.46
CA SER A 107 11.50 14.22 6.67
C SER A 107 13.01 14.12 6.95
N SER A 108 13.46 13.01 7.50
CA SER A 108 14.86 12.76 7.84
C SER A 108 15.67 12.15 6.70
N LEU A 109 15.02 11.54 5.71
CA LEU A 109 15.71 10.85 4.60
C LEU A 109 16.64 11.79 3.82
N LYS A 110 17.88 11.34 3.61
CA LYS A 110 18.90 12.05 2.80
C LYS A 110 19.10 11.44 1.41
N ILE A 111 18.45 10.31 1.15
CA ILE A 111 18.48 9.62 -0.14
C ILE A 111 17.15 9.84 -0.88
N PRO A 112 17.12 9.74 -2.22
CA PRO A 112 15.89 9.85 -3.00
C PRO A 112 14.85 8.85 -2.55
N PHE A 113 13.58 9.27 -2.50
CA PHE A 113 12.47 8.38 -2.25
C PHE A 113 11.23 8.78 -3.05
N GLY A 114 10.27 7.84 -3.17
CA GLY A 114 8.98 8.05 -3.80
C GLY A 114 7.94 7.09 -3.28
N VAL A 115 6.72 7.24 -3.77
CA VAL A 115 5.56 6.42 -3.40
C VAL A 115 5.08 5.64 -4.61
N ALA A 116 4.97 4.32 -4.50
CA ALA A 116 4.44 3.44 -5.55
C ALA A 116 3.25 2.64 -5.01
N THR A 117 2.08 2.80 -5.61
CA THR A 117 0.80 2.31 -5.07
C THR A 117 -0.12 1.72 -6.12
N ASN A 118 -0.95 0.76 -5.73
CA ASN A 118 -2.07 0.27 -6.54
C ASN A 118 -3.30 1.20 -6.52
N GLY A 119 -3.27 2.30 -5.75
CA GLY A 119 -4.34 3.29 -5.68
C GLY A 119 -4.31 4.31 -6.82
N PRO A 120 -5.45 4.97 -7.14
CA PRO A 120 -5.49 6.07 -8.09
C PRO A 120 -4.70 7.29 -7.55
N ARG A 121 -4.06 8.03 -8.45
CA ARG A 121 -3.20 9.19 -8.13
C ARG A 121 -3.92 10.23 -7.27
N GLU A 122 -5.14 10.56 -7.62
CA GLU A 122 -5.93 11.58 -6.92
C GLU A 122 -6.18 11.20 -5.45
N LYS A 123 -6.47 9.91 -5.18
CA LYS A 123 -6.60 9.40 -3.80
C LYS A 123 -5.29 9.56 -3.05
N VAL A 124 -4.18 9.17 -3.65
CA VAL A 124 -2.86 9.19 -3.01
C VAL A 124 -2.43 10.62 -2.71
N GLN A 125 -2.61 11.54 -3.66
CA GLN A 125 -2.33 12.96 -3.43
C GLN A 125 -3.15 13.51 -2.26
N LEU A 126 -4.45 13.21 -2.22
CA LEU A 126 -5.31 13.63 -1.12
C LEU A 126 -4.84 13.06 0.23
N THR A 127 -4.57 11.76 0.30
CA THR A 127 -4.18 11.11 1.58
C THR A 127 -2.82 11.58 2.07
N LEU A 128 -1.86 11.80 1.17
CA LEU A 128 -0.55 12.38 1.52
C LEU A 128 -0.66 13.83 1.95
N ASP A 129 -1.58 14.61 1.35
CA ASP A 129 -1.81 16.00 1.73
C ASP A 129 -2.44 16.09 3.13
N LEU A 130 -3.52 15.34 3.37
CA LEU A 130 -4.20 15.27 4.67
C LEU A 130 -3.28 14.83 5.82
N THR A 131 -2.27 14.04 5.53
CA THR A 131 -1.30 13.52 6.52
C THR A 131 0.00 14.33 6.60
N GLY A 132 0.12 15.44 5.83
CA GLY A 132 1.31 16.30 5.81
C GLY A 132 2.53 15.67 5.13
N LEU A 133 2.36 14.57 4.41
CA LEU A 133 3.44 13.84 3.73
C LEU A 133 3.71 14.36 2.31
N LEU A 134 2.70 14.97 1.66
CA LEU A 134 2.79 15.42 0.27
C LEU A 134 3.96 16.39 0.00
N PRO A 135 4.29 17.38 0.88
CA PRO A 135 5.42 18.27 0.67
C PRO A 135 6.78 17.55 0.54
N PHE A 136 6.94 16.40 1.21
CA PHE A 136 8.16 15.59 1.15
C PHE A 136 8.23 14.70 -0.09
N VAL A 137 7.07 14.14 -0.51
CA VAL A 137 6.96 13.24 -1.67
C VAL A 137 6.98 14.03 -2.99
N GLY A 138 6.27 15.15 -3.05
CA GLY A 138 6.10 15.96 -4.28
C GLY A 138 5.49 15.13 -5.41
N ASP A 139 6.07 15.25 -6.60
CA ASP A 139 5.59 14.55 -7.80
C ASP A 139 6.08 13.09 -7.92
N ARG A 140 6.85 12.59 -6.94
CA ARG A 140 7.38 11.23 -6.96
C ARG A 140 6.35 10.19 -6.51
N ILE A 141 5.15 10.25 -7.14
CA ILE A 141 4.03 9.35 -6.96
C ILE A 141 3.89 8.50 -8.22
N PHE A 142 3.94 7.19 -8.06
CA PHE A 142 3.78 6.19 -9.12
C PHE A 142 2.50 5.41 -8.84
N SER A 143 1.45 5.74 -9.57
CA SER A 143 0.15 5.05 -9.48
C SER A 143 0.06 3.95 -10.53
N ALA A 144 -0.40 2.78 -10.12
CA ALA A 144 -0.67 1.68 -11.04
C ALA A 144 -1.70 2.04 -12.11
N TYR A 145 -2.64 2.93 -11.79
CA TYR A 145 -3.65 3.41 -12.76
C TYR A 145 -3.03 4.24 -13.88
N ASP A 146 -1.97 5.02 -13.60
CA ASP A 146 -1.29 5.83 -14.62
C ASP A 146 -0.43 4.98 -15.56
N HIS A 147 0.06 3.84 -15.07
CA HIS A 147 1.06 3.04 -15.76
C HIS A 147 0.56 1.68 -16.24
N GLY A 148 -0.66 1.29 -15.86
CA GLY A 148 -1.28 0.04 -16.28
C GLY A 148 -0.64 -1.22 -15.69
N SER A 149 0.21 -1.08 -14.65
CA SER A 149 0.89 -2.20 -13.99
C SER A 149 0.58 -2.17 -12.48
N PHE A 150 -0.06 -3.24 -12.02
CA PHE A 150 -0.49 -3.41 -10.64
C PHE A 150 0.37 -4.45 -9.92
N LYS A 151 0.77 -4.19 -8.66
CA LYS A 151 1.38 -5.21 -7.80
C LYS A 151 0.49 -6.46 -7.79
N PRO A 152 1.02 -7.66 -7.99
CA PRO A 152 2.40 -8.09 -7.77
C PRO A 152 3.33 -7.96 -8.98
N ASP A 153 2.95 -7.33 -10.10
CA ASP A 153 3.85 -7.05 -11.20
C ASP A 153 4.96 -6.08 -10.72
N PRO A 154 6.27 -6.40 -10.93
CA PRO A 154 7.38 -5.55 -10.49
C PRO A 154 7.54 -4.26 -11.28
N ALA A 155 6.86 -4.09 -12.42
CA ALA A 155 7.10 -2.99 -13.35
C ALA A 155 6.91 -1.61 -12.71
N LEU A 156 5.95 -1.47 -11.78
CA LEU A 156 5.73 -0.21 -11.07
C LEU A 156 6.94 0.19 -10.20
N PHE A 157 7.53 -0.74 -9.46
CA PHE A 157 8.74 -0.51 -8.67
C PHE A 157 9.96 -0.27 -9.53
N LEU A 158 10.10 -1.01 -10.64
CA LEU A 158 11.19 -0.80 -11.60
C LEU A 158 11.12 0.59 -12.25
N LEU A 159 9.92 1.08 -12.57
CA LEU A 159 9.70 2.44 -13.04
C LEU A 159 10.11 3.47 -11.98
N ALA A 160 9.69 3.29 -10.74
CA ALA A 160 10.04 4.18 -9.63
C ALA A 160 11.57 4.25 -9.42
N ALA A 161 12.25 3.11 -9.38
CA ALA A 161 13.70 3.04 -9.25
C ALA A 161 14.42 3.82 -10.36
N ARG A 162 14.02 3.59 -11.62
CA ARG A 162 14.56 4.29 -12.78
C ARG A 162 14.35 5.81 -12.68
N THR A 163 13.16 6.25 -12.27
CA THR A 163 12.84 7.67 -12.11
C THR A 163 13.62 8.32 -10.97
N LEU A 164 13.90 7.56 -9.91
CA LEU A 164 14.76 7.98 -8.80
C LEU A 164 16.28 7.91 -9.15
N GLY A 165 16.63 7.49 -10.37
CA GLY A 165 18.03 7.42 -10.86
C GLY A 165 18.83 6.29 -10.22
N GLN A 166 18.19 5.21 -9.77
CA GLN A 166 18.87 4.09 -9.12
C GLN A 166 18.57 2.76 -9.80
N GLU A 167 19.53 1.84 -9.76
CA GLU A 167 19.29 0.46 -10.16
C GLU A 167 18.52 -0.29 -9.06
N PRO A 168 17.64 -1.26 -9.41
CA PRO A 168 16.78 -1.96 -8.46
C PRO A 168 17.50 -2.52 -7.23
N GLN A 169 18.69 -3.09 -7.42
CA GLN A 169 19.47 -3.68 -6.34
C GLN A 169 20.00 -2.70 -5.28
N TYR A 170 19.89 -1.40 -5.53
CA TYR A 170 20.21 -0.33 -4.60
C TYR A 170 18.96 0.38 -4.07
N CYS A 171 17.77 -0.12 -4.39
CA CYS A 171 16.51 0.40 -3.90
C CYS A 171 15.96 -0.48 -2.78
N ALA A 172 15.34 0.17 -1.80
CA ALA A 172 14.48 -0.48 -0.82
C ALA A 172 13.01 -0.28 -1.19
N VAL A 173 12.20 -1.30 -0.95
CA VAL A 173 10.74 -1.24 -0.96
C VAL A 173 10.26 -1.41 0.46
N VAL A 174 9.35 -0.56 0.92
CA VAL A 174 8.67 -0.65 2.22
C VAL A 174 7.19 -0.88 1.95
N GLU A 175 6.63 -1.96 2.48
CA GLU A 175 5.32 -2.49 2.12
C GLU A 175 4.61 -3.15 3.30
N ASP A 176 3.28 -3.24 3.21
CA ASP A 176 2.44 -3.94 4.17
C ASP A 176 1.59 -5.06 3.54
N SER A 177 1.62 -5.19 2.22
CA SER A 177 0.79 -6.15 1.47
C SER A 177 1.59 -7.27 0.81
N VAL A 178 1.05 -8.48 0.77
CA VAL A 178 1.68 -9.63 0.08
C VAL A 178 1.92 -9.34 -1.41
N PRO A 179 0.99 -8.75 -2.18
CA PRO A 179 1.27 -8.40 -3.57
C PRO A 179 2.45 -7.44 -3.75
N GLY A 180 2.58 -6.45 -2.85
CA GLY A 180 3.70 -5.52 -2.90
C GLY A 180 5.02 -6.16 -2.53
N LEU A 181 5.05 -7.04 -1.51
CA LEU A 181 6.26 -7.82 -1.17
C LEU A 181 6.72 -8.68 -2.34
N LEU A 182 5.80 -9.38 -3.01
CA LEU A 182 6.09 -10.16 -4.21
C LEU A 182 6.67 -9.29 -5.34
N ALA A 183 6.07 -8.12 -5.59
CA ALA A 183 6.56 -7.20 -6.61
C ALA A 183 7.98 -6.69 -6.29
N GLY A 184 8.25 -6.32 -5.04
CA GLY A 184 9.56 -5.85 -4.59
C GLY A 184 10.64 -6.94 -4.72
N VAL A 185 10.31 -8.18 -4.33
CA VAL A 185 11.19 -9.34 -4.47
C VAL A 185 11.44 -9.64 -5.95
N ALA A 186 10.41 -9.61 -6.80
CA ALA A 186 10.54 -9.83 -8.24
C ALA A 186 11.34 -8.71 -8.93
N ALA A 187 11.26 -7.48 -8.43
CA ALA A 187 12.08 -6.35 -8.91
C ALA A 187 13.56 -6.47 -8.49
N GLY A 188 13.94 -7.41 -7.63
CA GLY A 188 15.32 -7.58 -7.16
C GLY A 188 15.77 -6.52 -6.14
N MET A 189 14.84 -5.92 -5.41
CA MET A 189 15.07 -4.86 -4.42
C MET A 189 15.25 -5.42 -3.01
N HIS A 190 15.74 -4.58 -2.08
CA HIS A 190 15.63 -4.84 -0.64
C HIS A 190 14.18 -4.64 -0.21
N VAL A 191 13.57 -5.64 0.41
CA VAL A 191 12.14 -5.59 0.75
C VAL A 191 11.96 -5.57 2.26
N PHE A 192 11.23 -4.58 2.76
CA PHE A 192 10.87 -4.42 4.16
C PHE A 192 9.37 -4.55 4.31
N SER A 193 8.93 -5.39 5.24
CA SER A 193 7.51 -5.62 5.53
C SER A 193 7.12 -5.09 6.90
N LEU A 194 6.12 -4.20 6.94
CA LEU A 194 5.45 -3.76 8.17
C LEU A 194 4.40 -4.76 8.68
N HIS A 195 4.04 -5.75 7.87
CA HIS A 195 2.87 -6.61 8.14
C HIS A 195 3.22 -7.96 8.80
N GLY A 196 4.44 -8.17 9.23
CA GLY A 196 4.82 -9.47 9.79
C GLY A 196 4.80 -10.61 8.76
N ARG A 197 4.86 -11.86 9.23
CA ARG A 197 5.02 -13.04 8.36
C ARG A 197 3.70 -13.71 7.94
N ILE A 198 2.58 -13.34 8.54
CA ILE A 198 1.30 -14.04 8.32
C ILE A 198 0.84 -13.83 6.86
N GLY A 199 0.62 -14.93 6.12
CA GLY A 199 0.17 -14.90 4.73
C GLY A 199 1.27 -14.61 3.69
N VAL A 200 2.50 -14.35 4.12
CA VAL A 200 3.64 -14.18 3.19
C VAL A 200 4.09 -15.56 2.71
N PRO A 201 4.20 -15.80 1.38
CA PRO A 201 4.69 -17.06 0.85
C PRO A 201 6.10 -17.40 1.37
N GLU A 202 6.31 -18.68 1.74
CA GLU A 202 7.56 -19.12 2.38
C GLU A 202 8.78 -18.89 1.48
N GLU A 203 8.62 -19.04 0.17
CA GLU A 203 9.67 -18.86 -0.83
C GLU A 203 10.26 -17.45 -0.90
N ILE A 204 9.55 -16.42 -0.39
CA ILE A 204 10.07 -15.05 -0.34
C ILE A 204 10.44 -14.60 1.07
N CYS A 205 10.09 -15.36 2.12
CA CYS A 205 10.33 -14.96 3.52
C CYS A 205 11.80 -14.65 3.84
N GLU A 206 12.75 -15.38 3.25
CA GLU A 206 14.18 -15.13 3.44
C GLU A 206 14.70 -13.88 2.72
N ARG A 207 13.92 -13.32 1.81
CA ARG A 207 14.24 -12.12 1.04
C ARG A 207 13.54 -10.87 1.56
N VAL A 208 12.74 -11.00 2.63
CA VAL A 208 11.96 -9.92 3.23
C VAL A 208 12.47 -9.65 4.64
N HIS A 209 12.78 -8.39 4.91
CA HIS A 209 13.09 -7.89 6.25
C HIS A 209 11.79 -7.49 6.96
N PHE A 210 11.38 -8.28 7.93
CA PHE A 210 10.18 -7.98 8.72
C PHE A 210 10.53 -6.98 9.81
N ILE A 211 9.86 -5.83 9.78
CA ILE A 211 10.01 -4.73 10.73
C ILE A 211 8.72 -4.52 11.51
N THR A 212 8.81 -3.95 12.68
CA THR A 212 7.64 -3.71 13.55
C THR A 212 7.18 -2.25 13.53
N ALA A 213 8.06 -1.36 13.11
CA ALA A 213 7.78 0.08 12.99
C ALA A 213 8.64 0.70 11.89
N LEU A 214 8.19 1.82 11.34
CA LEU A 214 8.96 2.59 10.36
C LEU A 214 10.30 3.11 10.94
N SER A 215 10.36 3.33 12.26
CA SER A 215 11.60 3.72 12.96
C SER A 215 12.71 2.69 12.85
N ASP A 216 12.40 1.41 12.64
CA ASP A 216 13.40 0.35 12.48
C ASP A 216 14.26 0.59 11.23
N LEU A 217 13.75 1.35 10.26
CA LEU A 217 14.43 1.69 9.01
C LEU A 217 15.57 2.71 9.19
N ASN A 218 15.60 3.47 10.29
CA ASN A 218 16.64 4.49 10.54
C ASN A 218 18.06 3.94 10.56
N SER A 219 18.22 2.64 10.79
CA SER A 219 19.52 1.97 10.77
C SER A 219 19.97 1.51 9.36
N TRP A 220 19.09 1.66 8.35
CA TRP A 220 19.33 1.18 6.99
C TRP A 220 19.60 2.29 5.98
N PHE A 221 19.15 3.55 6.30
CA PHE A 221 19.18 4.70 5.38
C PHE A 221 20.06 5.84 5.88
#